data_2938518c5741e399aad9f01fb1018414
#
_entry.id   2938518c5741e399aad9f01fb1018414
#
_cell.length_a   1.000
_cell.length_b   1.000
_cell.length_c   1.000
_cell.angle_alpha   90.00
_cell.angle_beta   90.00
_cell.angle_gamma   90.00
#
_symmetry.space_group_name_H-M   'P 1'
#
loop_
_entity.id
_entity.type
_entity.pdbx_description
1 polymer ?
#
loop_
_entity_poly.entity_id
_entity_poly.type
_entity_poly.pdbx_seq_one_letter_code
_entity_poly.pdbx_strand_id
1 'polypeptide(L)' 'MNKPYKQKVSVSLDEDVIAEIKELAENDDRSFSQYINLVLKEHIAKIKGGEE' A
#
# COMPACT_ATOMS: atom_id res chain seq x y z
N MET A 1 -6.21 7.25 19.38
CA MET A 1 -5.85 6.95 18.94
C MET A 1 -5.43 6.30 18.52
N ASN A 2 -5.55 6.02 18.42
CA ASN A 2 -5.07 5.19 18.00
C ASN A 2 -4.11 5.21 17.18
N LYS A 3 -3.20 4.97 17.49
CA LYS A 3 -2.22 4.89 16.72
C LYS A 3 -2.06 3.59 16.21
N PRO A 4 -2.09 3.41 14.92
CA PRO A 4 -2.00 2.08 14.37
C PRO A 4 -0.60 1.54 14.59
N TYR A 5 -0.54 0.32 14.97
CA TYR A 5 0.71 -0.40 15.03
C TYR A 5 0.95 -1.05 13.70
N LYS A 6 2.17 -0.99 13.22
CA LYS A 6 2.53 -1.67 11.98
C LYS A 6 3.06 -3.03 12.33
N GLN A 7 2.52 -4.02 11.67
CA GLN A 7 2.94 -5.40 11.86
C GLN A 7 3.54 -5.90 10.57
N LYS A 8 4.52 -6.76 10.67
CA LYS A 8 5.11 -7.36 9.50
C LYS A 8 4.27 -8.52 9.03
N VAL A 9 3.99 -8.53 7.75
CA VAL A 9 3.28 -9.64 7.14
C VAL A 9 4.03 -10.01 5.87
N SER A 10 3.88 -11.23 5.44
CA SER A 10 4.51 -11.69 4.21
C SER A 10 3.43 -11.94 3.18
N VAL A 11 3.65 -11.43 1.99
CA VAL A 11 2.74 -11.68 0.88
C VAL A 11 3.57 -12.00 -0.34
N SER A 12 2.99 -12.76 -1.24
CA SER A 12 3.61 -13.06 -2.52
C SER A 12 2.98 -12.18 -3.58
N LEU A 13 3.81 -11.55 -4.38
CA LEU A 13 3.34 -10.68 -5.44
C LEU A 13 3.96 -11.10 -6.75
N ASP A 14 3.26 -10.83 -7.83
CA ASP A 14 3.79 -11.10 -9.16
C ASP A 14 5.00 -10.21 -9.40
N GLU A 15 5.97 -10.73 -10.15
CA GLU A 15 7.20 -9.98 -10.40
C GLU A 15 6.95 -8.65 -11.09
N ASP A 16 6.07 -8.65 -12.07
CA ASP A 16 5.78 -7.43 -12.79
C ASP A 16 5.09 -6.41 -11.88
N VAL A 17 4.26 -6.88 -10.98
CA VAL A 17 3.61 -6.00 -10.02
C VAL A 17 4.65 -5.37 -9.09
N ILE A 18 5.61 -6.18 -8.63
CA ILE A 18 6.65 -5.68 -7.77
C ILE A 18 7.45 -4.59 -8.46
N ALA A 19 7.83 -4.84 -9.71
CA ALA A 19 8.63 -3.87 -10.45
C ALA A 19 7.89 -2.56 -10.63
N GLU A 20 6.62 -2.63 -10.97
CA GLU A 20 5.82 -1.44 -11.17
C GLU A 20 5.64 -0.66 -9.87
N ILE A 21 5.35 -1.37 -8.80
CA ILE A 21 5.14 -0.71 -7.52
C ILE A 21 6.41 -0.04 -7.03
N LYS A 22 7.56 -0.69 -7.25
CA LYS A 22 8.82 -0.09 -6.85
C LYS A 22 9.06 1.22 -7.57
N GLU A 23 8.76 1.24 -8.85
CA GLU A 23 8.96 2.45 -9.64
C GLU A 23 8.02 3.55 -9.18
N LEU A 24 6.77 3.20 -8.95
CA LEU A 24 5.78 4.17 -8.50
C LEU A 24 6.13 4.73 -7.13
N ALA A 25 6.63 3.86 -6.26
CA ALA A 25 7.02 4.29 -4.93
C ALA A 25 8.16 5.28 -4.99
N GLU A 26 9.14 5.02 -5.85
CA GLU A 26 10.27 5.92 -6.01
C GLU A 26 9.82 7.27 -6.52
N ASN A 27 8.92 7.28 -7.48
CA ASN A 27 8.41 8.52 -8.04
C ASN A 27 7.66 9.33 -7.00
N ASP A 28 7.12 8.66 -6.00
CA ASP A 28 6.35 9.32 -4.95
C ASP A 28 7.18 9.54 -3.69
N ASP A 29 8.49 9.27 -3.77
CA ASP A 29 9.38 9.46 -2.63
C ASP A 29 8.97 8.64 -1.43
N ARG A 30 8.46 7.45 -1.65
CA ARG A 30 8.04 6.56 -0.59
C ARG A 30 8.78 5.25 -0.71
N SER A 31 8.92 4.54 0.41
CA SER A 31 9.48 3.21 0.34
C SER A 31 8.43 2.27 -0.25
N PHE A 32 8.90 1.11 -0.69
CA PHE A 32 8.01 0.11 -1.25
C PHE A 32 6.89 -0.24 -0.27
N SER A 33 7.25 -0.47 0.98
CA SER A 33 6.26 -0.82 1.99
C SER A 33 5.27 0.30 2.24
N GLN A 34 5.77 1.52 2.31
CA GLN A 34 4.90 2.66 2.56
C GLN A 34 3.90 2.85 1.42
N TYR A 35 4.38 2.68 0.20
CA TYR A 35 3.53 2.84 -0.95
C TYR A 35 2.41 1.81 -0.97
N ILE A 36 2.78 0.55 -0.71
CA ILE A 36 1.79 -0.51 -0.68
C ILE A 36 0.77 -0.26 0.42
N ASN A 37 1.23 0.16 1.58
CA ASN A 37 0.34 0.43 2.69
C ASN A 37 -0.67 1.52 2.32
N LEU A 38 -0.18 2.55 1.66
CA LEU A 38 -1.05 3.66 1.24
C LEU A 38 -2.10 3.18 0.25
N VAL A 39 -1.68 2.41 -0.74
CA VAL A 39 -2.60 1.92 -1.76
C VAL A 39 -3.68 1.05 -1.14
N LEU A 40 -3.27 0.17 -0.24
CA LEU A 40 -4.24 -0.71 0.40
C LEU A 40 -5.21 0.06 1.29
N LYS A 41 -4.72 1.06 1.98
CA LYS A 41 -5.60 1.89 2.80
C LYS A 41 -6.64 2.60 1.94
N GLU A 42 -6.20 3.12 0.82
CA GLU A 42 -7.11 3.80 -0.09
C GLU A 42 -8.15 2.84 -0.65
N HIS A 43 -7.71 1.65 -0.96
CA HIS A 43 -8.61 0.64 -1.49
C HIS A 43 -9.68 0.27 -0.47
N ILE A 44 -9.26 0.07 0.77
CA ILE A 44 -10.19 -0.28 1.84
C ILE A 44 -11.19 0.84 2.07
N ALA A 45 -10.69 2.06 2.08
CA ALA A 45 -11.56 3.20 2.30
C ALA A 45 -12.61 3.31 1.21
N LYS A 46 -12.20 3.04 -0.02
CA LYS A 46 -13.12 3.09 -1.14
C LYS A 46 -14.23 2.07 -0.99
N ILE A 47 -13.88 0.88 -0.57
CA ILE A 47 -14.87 -0.18 -0.43
C ILE A 47 -15.79 0.07 0.74
N LYS A 48 -15.21 0.44 1.87
CA LYS A 48 -16.01 0.63 3.07
C LYS A 48 -16.73 1.95 3.08
N GLY A 49 -16.11 2.99 2.50
CA GLY A 49 -16.67 4.30 2.50
C GLY A 49 -17.84 4.42 1.55
N GLY A 50 -17.89 3.64 0.62
CA GLY A 50 -18.93 3.74 -0.37
C GLY A 50 -18.65 4.77 -1.39
N GLU A 51 -18.67 5.49 -1.04
CA GLU A 51 -18.52 6.30 -1.57
C GLU A 51 -18.53 7.17 -1.54
N GLU A 52 -18.70 7.42 -1.39
CA GLU A 52 -18.52 8.17 -1.26
C GLU A 52 -18.44 8.45 -1.44
#